data_04b914b4ffba7a439f25bcfa253fea4c
#
_entry.id   04b914b4ffba7a439f25bcfa253fea4c
#
_cell.length_a   1.000
_cell.length_b   1.000
_cell.length_c   1.000
_cell.angle_alpha   90.00
_cell.angle_beta   90.00
_cell.angle_gamma   90.00
#
_symmetry.space_group_name_H-M   'P 1'
#
loop_
_entity.id
_entity.type
_entity.pdbx_description
1 polymer ?
#
loop_
_entity_poly.entity_id
_entity_poly.type
_entity_poly.pdbx_seq_one_letter_code
_entity_poly.pdbx_strand_id
1 'polypeptide(L)'
;MSKTKYIFVTGGVTSSLGKGIIAASLAKLLQERGYTVTIQKLDPYINIDPGTLNPYEHGECFVTDDGAETDLDLGHYERFLNTPTSQANNVTTGRIYQAVINKERKGEFLGKTVQVIPHITDEIKNRIQLLGKTNKYDIVITEIGGTVGDIESLPYVEAVRQLKWELGNENALVIHLTLVPYLAAAGELKTKPTQHSVKMLMQSGVAPDILVCRTERHINDNIKAKLALFCNVNTESIIESIDAETIYDVPNLMLKEQLDVVVLKKLALPTDIKPSLTEWNNFLDKHKNPKNTIEIGLIGKYVELHDAYKSITEAFIHAGASNETKVKVRWIHSESLAVENVPEKLNGLNGILVAPGFGGRGIEGKIDAVRFARENKIPFLGICLGMQMAVIEFSRNVLNLSNANSIEMDEKTPHAVINLMETQKNIINKGGTMRLGAWNCKLEKDSKAHAIYNKELISERHRHRYEFNNEYLEQLTNAGMLATGTNPKTGLVEIIELQNHPWFVGVQYHPEYKSTVLNPHPLFIDFIKACLTYSKK
;
A
#
# COMPACT_ATOMS: atom_id res chain seq x y z
N MET A 1 -4.43 33.61 -3.60
CA MET A 1 -4.39 32.14 -3.41
C MET A 1 -3.90 31.88 -1.99
N SER A 2 -4.59 31.07 -1.23
CA SER A 2 -4.14 30.70 0.12
C SER A 2 -2.83 29.89 -0.01
N LYS A 3 -1.86 30.17 0.84
CA LYS A 3 -0.57 29.46 0.84
C LYS A 3 -0.81 28.04 1.37
N THR A 4 -0.30 27.01 0.69
CA THR A 4 -0.40 25.61 1.14
C THR A 4 0.05 25.47 2.60
N LYS A 5 -0.71 24.76 3.42
CA LYS A 5 -0.40 24.45 4.82
C LYS A 5 0.31 23.10 4.93
N TYR A 6 1.21 22.97 5.90
CA TYR A 6 2.03 21.78 6.11
C TYR A 6 1.79 21.20 7.50
N ILE A 7 1.58 19.90 7.56
CA ILE A 7 1.41 19.14 8.79
C ILE A 7 2.50 18.05 8.83
N PHE A 8 3.35 18.09 9.85
CA PHE A 8 4.39 17.08 10.03
C PHE A 8 3.95 16.09 11.10
N VAL A 9 3.94 14.80 10.75
CA VAL A 9 3.58 13.71 11.65
C VAL A 9 4.85 12.97 12.04
N THR A 10 5.24 13.10 13.31
CA THR A 10 6.39 12.42 13.90
C THR A 10 5.93 11.37 14.90
N GLY A 11 6.78 10.42 15.28
CA GLY A 11 6.47 9.45 16.32
C GLY A 11 7.66 9.13 17.20
N GLY A 12 7.37 8.73 18.42
CA GLY A 12 8.39 8.34 19.38
C GLY A 12 7.95 7.18 20.26
N VAL A 13 8.83 6.76 21.18
CA VAL A 13 8.70 5.61 22.07
C VAL A 13 8.99 4.28 21.36
N THR A 14 8.26 3.94 20.28
CA THR A 14 8.41 2.70 19.51
C THR A 14 7.94 2.88 18.08
N SER A 15 8.33 1.96 17.21
CA SER A 15 7.75 1.82 15.86
C SER A 15 6.30 1.32 15.92
N SER A 16 5.62 1.31 14.79
CA SER A 16 4.26 0.75 14.63
C SER A 16 3.17 1.39 15.52
N LEU A 17 3.36 2.65 15.94
CA LEU A 17 2.33 3.42 16.66
C LEU A 17 1.14 3.81 15.78
N GLY A 18 1.25 3.69 14.45
CA GLY A 18 0.19 4.01 13.51
C GLY A 18 0.24 5.44 12.97
N LYS A 19 1.44 6.02 12.81
CA LYS A 19 1.62 7.36 12.19
C LYS A 19 0.88 7.50 10.86
N GLY A 20 1.05 6.52 9.95
CA GLY A 20 0.41 6.49 8.64
C GLY A 20 -1.11 6.47 8.71
N ILE A 21 -1.67 5.69 9.63
CA ILE A 21 -3.12 5.60 9.83
C ILE A 21 -3.70 6.89 10.42
N ILE A 22 -3.00 7.52 11.36
CA ILE A 22 -3.41 8.83 11.90
C ILE A 22 -3.31 9.91 10.82
N ALA A 23 -2.23 9.93 10.03
CA ALA A 23 -2.08 10.85 8.90
C ALA A 23 -3.20 10.68 7.87
N ALA A 24 -3.50 9.44 7.48
CA ALA A 24 -4.55 9.10 6.54
C ALA A 24 -5.96 9.45 7.09
N SER A 25 -6.20 9.19 8.38
CA SER A 25 -7.47 9.53 9.05
C SER A 25 -7.69 11.03 9.12
N LEU A 26 -6.66 11.79 9.51
CA LEU A 26 -6.72 13.25 9.50
C LEU A 26 -6.95 13.80 8.10
N ALA A 27 -6.20 13.29 7.11
CA ALA A 27 -6.36 13.69 5.72
C ALA A 27 -7.79 13.44 5.21
N LYS A 28 -8.36 12.27 5.56
CA LYS A 28 -9.76 11.95 5.23
C LYS A 28 -10.74 12.95 5.85
N LEU A 29 -10.59 13.27 7.12
CA LEU A 29 -11.44 14.26 7.79
C LEU A 29 -11.33 15.65 7.15
N LEU A 30 -10.12 16.09 6.80
CA LEU A 30 -9.89 17.37 6.14
C LEU A 30 -10.46 17.37 4.71
N GLN A 31 -10.36 16.25 3.99
CA GLN A 31 -10.96 16.08 2.65
C GLN A 31 -12.50 16.20 2.73
N GLU A 32 -13.13 15.60 3.74
CA GLU A 32 -14.57 15.70 3.96
C GLU A 32 -15.04 17.11 4.39
N ARG A 33 -14.13 17.95 4.82
CA ARG A 33 -14.37 19.38 5.04
C ARG A 33 -14.18 20.24 3.80
N GLY A 34 -13.86 19.62 2.64
CA GLY A 34 -13.70 20.30 1.35
C GLY A 34 -12.28 20.78 1.05
N TYR A 35 -11.26 20.42 1.86
CA TYR A 35 -9.87 20.73 1.56
C TYR A 35 -9.28 19.71 0.57
N THR A 36 -8.45 20.18 -0.34
CA THR A 36 -7.60 19.31 -1.16
C THR A 36 -6.37 18.90 -0.37
N VAL A 37 -6.25 17.61 -0.05
CA VAL A 37 -5.20 17.08 0.83
C VAL A 37 -4.39 16.01 0.15
N THR A 38 -3.08 16.00 0.38
CA THR A 38 -2.21 14.87 0.02
C THR A 38 -1.29 14.51 1.17
N ILE A 39 -0.79 13.27 1.15
CA ILE A 39 0.13 12.77 2.18
C ILE A 39 1.45 12.42 1.51
N GLN A 40 2.56 12.76 2.17
CA GLN A 40 3.92 12.43 1.77
C GLN A 40 4.58 11.59 2.87
N LYS A 41 5.35 10.58 2.46
CA LYS A 41 6.17 9.74 3.33
C LYS A 41 7.64 10.08 3.16
N LEU A 42 8.35 10.31 4.26
CA LEU A 42 9.80 10.40 4.29
C LEU A 42 10.37 9.18 5.00
N ASP A 43 11.10 8.34 4.27
CA ASP A 43 11.67 7.10 4.78
C ASP A 43 13.16 7.27 5.12
N PRO A 44 13.59 6.96 6.36
CA PRO A 44 14.95 7.24 6.80
C PRO A 44 16.00 6.22 6.31
N TYR A 45 15.62 5.16 5.60
CA TYR A 45 16.58 4.19 5.09
C TYR A 45 17.36 4.71 3.85
N ILE A 46 18.55 4.14 3.64
CA ILE A 46 19.48 4.57 2.56
C ILE A 46 19.14 3.97 1.20
N ASN A 47 18.25 3.01 1.13
CA ASN A 47 17.78 2.48 -0.16
C ASN A 47 17.17 3.60 -1.02
N ILE A 48 17.42 3.55 -2.32
CA ILE A 48 16.84 4.53 -3.27
C ILE A 48 15.32 4.38 -3.33
N ASP A 49 14.84 3.14 -3.34
CA ASP A 49 13.45 2.73 -3.29
C ASP A 49 13.33 1.33 -2.66
N PRO A 50 12.13 0.86 -2.29
CA PRO A 50 11.94 -0.46 -1.71
C PRO A 50 11.87 -1.60 -2.74
N GLY A 51 12.06 -1.33 -4.03
CA GLY A 51 11.86 -2.32 -5.10
C GLY A 51 12.75 -3.56 -5.00
N THR A 52 13.91 -3.45 -4.36
CA THR A 52 14.85 -4.55 -4.12
C THR A 52 14.84 -5.07 -2.68
N LEU A 53 14.01 -4.50 -1.80
CA LEU A 53 13.92 -4.92 -0.40
C LEU A 53 13.23 -6.27 -0.26
N ASN A 54 13.61 -7.00 0.79
CA ASN A 54 12.98 -8.27 1.13
C ASN A 54 11.59 -8.02 1.74
N PRO A 55 10.51 -8.60 1.17
CA PRO A 55 9.17 -8.45 1.73
C PRO A 55 9.01 -8.92 3.19
N TYR A 56 9.86 -9.83 3.66
CA TYR A 56 9.88 -10.23 5.07
C TYR A 56 10.37 -9.15 6.03
N GLU A 57 11.09 -8.13 5.54
CA GLU A 57 11.62 -7.04 6.38
C GLU A 57 10.76 -5.77 6.28
N HIS A 58 10.20 -5.50 5.10
CA HIS A 58 9.56 -4.22 4.79
C HIS A 58 8.08 -4.32 4.37
N GLY A 59 7.53 -5.55 4.25
CA GLY A 59 6.22 -5.76 3.70
C GLY A 59 6.18 -5.64 2.16
N GLU A 60 5.01 -5.34 1.61
CA GLU A 60 4.87 -5.20 0.16
C GLU A 60 5.53 -3.92 -0.36
N CYS A 61 6.03 -3.98 -1.59
CA CYS A 61 6.39 -2.81 -2.36
C CYS A 61 5.16 -2.30 -3.12
N PHE A 62 4.64 -1.14 -2.73
CA PHE A 62 3.50 -0.52 -3.39
C PHE A 62 3.94 0.27 -4.62
N VAL A 63 3.16 0.25 -5.71
CA VAL A 63 3.50 0.95 -6.95
C VAL A 63 2.46 1.99 -7.29
N THR A 64 2.91 3.21 -7.58
CA THR A 64 2.07 4.33 -7.98
C THR A 64 1.76 4.32 -9.48
N ASP A 65 0.81 5.16 -9.94
CA ASP A 65 0.46 5.24 -11.37
C ASP A 65 1.63 5.70 -12.24
N ASP A 66 2.50 6.57 -11.73
CA ASP A 66 3.69 7.07 -12.43
C ASP A 66 4.93 6.14 -12.31
N GLY A 67 4.74 4.93 -11.75
CA GLY A 67 5.75 3.87 -11.73
C GLY A 67 6.76 3.96 -10.59
N ALA A 68 6.50 4.74 -9.55
CA ALA A 68 7.35 4.71 -8.37
C ALA A 68 7.12 3.45 -7.55
N GLU A 69 8.20 2.74 -7.20
CA GLU A 69 8.21 1.72 -6.16
C GLU A 69 8.32 2.43 -4.80
N THR A 70 7.38 2.17 -3.90
CA THR A 70 7.22 2.93 -2.66
C THR A 70 6.92 2.02 -1.47
N ASP A 71 7.02 2.59 -0.27
CA ASP A 71 6.61 1.95 0.97
C ASP A 71 5.10 1.63 0.97
N LEU A 72 4.70 0.58 1.69
CA LEU A 72 3.31 0.12 1.80
C LEU A 72 2.34 1.17 2.40
N ASP A 73 2.87 2.15 3.14
CA ASP A 73 2.06 3.22 3.73
C ASP A 73 1.35 4.07 2.67
N LEU A 74 1.93 4.22 1.47
CA LEU A 74 1.27 4.93 0.38
C LEU A 74 -0.03 4.23 -0.04
N GLY A 75 -0.07 2.91 0.04
CA GLY A 75 -1.31 2.15 -0.14
C GLY A 75 -2.38 2.54 0.89
N HIS A 76 -2.02 2.72 2.16
CA HIS A 76 -2.96 3.22 3.17
C HIS A 76 -3.48 4.62 2.83
N TYR A 77 -2.61 5.53 2.37
CA TYR A 77 -3.02 6.89 1.99
C TYR A 77 -4.04 6.87 0.85
N GLU A 78 -3.77 6.11 -0.21
CA GLU A 78 -4.69 5.99 -1.33
C GLU A 78 -6.01 5.33 -0.94
N ARG A 79 -5.98 4.27 -0.10
CA ARG A 79 -7.18 3.57 0.37
C ARG A 79 -8.11 4.47 1.16
N PHE A 80 -7.57 5.39 1.98
CA PHE A 80 -8.36 6.33 2.78
C PHE A 80 -8.86 7.51 1.97
N LEU A 81 -8.02 8.09 1.11
CA LEU A 81 -8.34 9.31 0.37
C LEU A 81 -9.06 9.06 -0.95
N ASN A 82 -9.05 7.83 -1.46
CA ASN A 82 -9.51 7.50 -2.82
C ASN A 82 -8.86 8.40 -3.88
N THR A 83 -7.60 8.76 -3.69
CA THR A 83 -6.84 9.67 -4.55
C THR A 83 -5.46 9.06 -4.79
N PRO A 84 -5.02 8.94 -6.06
CA PRO A 84 -3.71 8.37 -6.36
C PRO A 84 -2.58 9.25 -5.85
N THR A 85 -1.52 8.60 -5.40
CA THR A 85 -0.22 9.22 -5.09
C THR A 85 0.73 9.12 -6.28
N SER A 86 1.87 9.79 -6.17
CA SER A 86 2.91 9.86 -7.18
C SER A 86 4.30 9.69 -6.55
N GLN A 87 5.33 9.64 -7.38
CA GLN A 87 6.72 9.61 -6.94
C GLN A 87 7.07 10.74 -5.94
N ALA A 88 6.43 11.90 -6.06
CA ALA A 88 6.63 13.02 -5.15
C ALA A 88 6.12 12.77 -3.72
N ASN A 89 5.24 11.77 -3.55
CA ASN A 89 4.68 11.43 -2.25
C ASN A 89 5.56 10.48 -1.42
N ASN A 90 6.61 9.89 -2.00
CA ASN A 90 7.56 9.05 -1.26
C ASN A 90 9.00 9.51 -1.50
N VAL A 91 9.71 9.80 -0.43
CA VAL A 91 11.09 10.29 -0.46
C VAL A 91 11.94 9.50 0.53
N THR A 92 12.97 8.83 0.04
CA THR A 92 13.92 8.09 0.87
C THR A 92 15.19 8.90 1.14
N THR A 93 15.89 8.60 2.22
CA THR A 93 17.22 9.16 2.49
C THR A 93 18.16 8.90 1.32
N GLY A 94 18.13 7.71 0.73
CA GLY A 94 18.95 7.37 -0.43
C GLY A 94 18.74 8.32 -1.60
N ARG A 95 17.49 8.64 -1.96
CA ARG A 95 17.17 9.61 -3.03
C ARG A 95 17.68 11.02 -2.71
N ILE A 96 17.58 11.46 -1.45
CA ILE A 96 18.07 12.77 -1.00
C ILE A 96 19.59 12.85 -1.16
N TYR A 97 20.32 11.89 -0.60
CA TYR A 97 21.78 11.86 -0.65
C TYR A 97 22.29 11.72 -2.08
N GLN A 98 21.69 10.84 -2.88
CA GLN A 98 22.05 10.69 -4.28
C GLN A 98 21.87 11.99 -5.07
N ALA A 99 20.75 12.72 -4.83
CA ALA A 99 20.50 14.00 -5.49
C ALA A 99 21.59 15.03 -5.14
N VAL A 100 21.96 15.14 -3.86
CA VAL A 100 23.00 16.09 -3.40
C VAL A 100 24.38 15.68 -3.92
N ILE A 101 24.73 14.39 -3.86
CA ILE A 101 26.01 13.88 -4.40
C ILE A 101 26.10 14.13 -5.91
N ASN A 102 25.01 13.89 -6.65
CA ASN A 102 24.98 14.15 -8.09
C ASN A 102 25.18 15.64 -8.42
N LYS A 103 24.60 16.55 -7.64
CA LYS A 103 24.80 18.00 -7.76
C LYS A 103 26.26 18.39 -7.46
N GLU A 104 26.85 17.79 -6.42
CA GLU A 104 28.27 18.00 -6.08
C GLU A 104 29.15 17.56 -7.25
N ARG A 105 28.98 16.34 -7.77
CA ARG A 105 29.77 15.80 -8.89
C ARG A 105 29.64 16.63 -10.18
N LYS A 106 28.50 17.31 -10.37
CA LYS A 106 28.30 18.25 -11.50
C LYS A 106 28.87 19.64 -11.25
N GLY A 107 29.45 19.93 -10.06
CA GLY A 107 29.99 21.22 -9.69
C GLY A 107 28.95 22.29 -9.37
N GLU A 108 27.70 21.93 -9.12
CA GLU A 108 26.61 22.89 -8.88
C GLU A 108 26.81 23.69 -7.56
N PHE A 109 27.64 23.20 -6.64
CA PHE A 109 27.96 23.91 -5.39
C PHE A 109 29.16 24.86 -5.51
N LEU A 110 29.74 25.02 -6.70
CA LEU A 110 30.79 26.03 -6.99
C LEU A 110 31.99 25.95 -6.03
N GLY A 111 32.45 24.74 -5.69
CA GLY A 111 33.59 24.51 -4.81
C GLY A 111 33.31 24.66 -3.30
N LYS A 112 32.07 24.88 -2.88
CA LYS A 112 31.73 24.90 -1.45
C LYS A 112 31.82 23.51 -0.84
N THR A 113 32.19 23.47 0.46
CA THR A 113 32.08 22.24 1.26
C THR A 113 30.61 21.85 1.41
N VAL A 114 30.25 20.63 0.94
CA VAL A 114 28.88 20.10 1.04
C VAL A 114 28.72 19.39 2.39
N GLN A 115 27.69 19.76 3.15
CA GLN A 115 27.42 19.28 4.50
C GLN A 115 25.96 18.87 4.65
N VAL A 116 25.62 18.15 5.74
CA VAL A 116 24.22 17.79 6.04
C VAL A 116 23.39 19.07 6.16
N ILE A 117 23.87 20.05 6.92
CA ILE A 117 23.28 21.38 6.98
C ILE A 117 24.22 22.34 6.23
N PRO A 118 23.75 23.09 5.23
CA PRO A 118 22.35 23.18 4.77
C PRO A 118 21.97 22.23 3.62
N HIS A 119 22.91 21.53 2.95
CA HIS A 119 22.68 20.98 1.62
C HIS A 119 21.70 19.79 1.61
N ILE A 120 21.81 18.85 2.57
CA ILE A 120 20.85 17.74 2.71
C ILE A 120 19.52 18.27 3.24
N THR A 121 19.53 19.15 4.23
CA THR A 121 18.28 19.72 4.79
C THR A 121 17.54 20.57 3.76
N ASP A 122 18.22 21.32 2.91
CA ASP A 122 17.60 22.09 1.82
C ASP A 122 16.98 21.17 0.77
N GLU A 123 17.64 20.07 0.40
CA GLU A 123 17.05 19.08 -0.51
C GLU A 123 15.78 18.43 0.11
N ILE A 124 15.82 18.09 1.40
CA ILE A 124 14.64 17.57 2.12
C ILE A 124 13.50 18.59 2.08
N LYS A 125 13.77 19.86 2.45
CA LYS A 125 12.77 20.94 2.42
C LYS A 125 12.18 21.15 1.03
N ASN A 126 13.02 21.08 -0.02
CA ASN A 126 12.57 21.20 -1.40
C ASN A 126 11.63 20.06 -1.78
N ARG A 127 11.92 18.81 -1.35
CA ARG A 127 11.05 17.65 -1.60
C ARG A 127 9.73 17.76 -0.86
N ILE A 128 9.74 18.23 0.39
CA ILE A 128 8.51 18.48 1.16
C ILE A 128 7.63 19.52 0.47
N GLN A 129 8.23 20.62 0.01
CA GLN A 129 7.50 21.71 -0.61
C GLN A 129 7.08 21.44 -2.06
N LEU A 130 7.61 20.40 -2.71
CA LEU A 130 7.34 20.11 -4.12
C LEU A 130 5.83 19.96 -4.39
N LEU A 131 5.12 19.22 -3.55
CA LEU A 131 3.68 19.02 -3.67
C LEU A 131 2.89 20.32 -3.46
N GLY A 132 3.30 21.16 -2.50
CA GLY A 132 2.67 22.45 -2.25
C GLY A 132 2.89 23.47 -3.38
N LYS A 133 4.04 23.42 -4.05
CA LYS A 133 4.35 24.33 -5.19
C LYS A 133 3.46 24.06 -6.42
N THR A 134 2.78 22.92 -6.47
CA THR A 134 1.86 22.61 -7.59
C THR A 134 0.56 23.41 -7.54
N ASN A 135 0.24 24.07 -6.42
CA ASN A 135 -1.04 24.72 -6.12
C ASN A 135 -2.28 23.79 -6.28
N LYS A 136 -2.06 22.47 -6.20
CA LYS A 136 -3.13 21.47 -6.27
C LYS A 136 -3.69 21.12 -4.90
N TYR A 137 -2.93 21.40 -3.84
CA TYR A 137 -3.26 20.97 -2.48
C TYR A 137 -3.30 22.17 -1.54
N ASP A 138 -4.37 22.26 -0.76
CA ASP A 138 -4.50 23.21 0.34
C ASP A 138 -3.64 22.79 1.53
N ILE A 139 -3.54 21.46 1.76
CA ILE A 139 -2.82 20.90 2.89
C ILE A 139 -1.95 19.72 2.43
N VAL A 140 -0.68 19.73 2.82
CA VAL A 140 0.27 18.63 2.66
C VAL A 140 0.58 18.05 4.03
N ILE A 141 0.29 16.78 4.25
CA ILE A 141 0.66 16.06 5.47
C ILE A 141 1.92 15.26 5.16
N THR A 142 3.00 15.48 5.92
CA THR A 142 4.26 14.77 5.75
C THR A 142 4.49 13.85 6.95
N GLU A 143 4.45 12.54 6.72
CA GLU A 143 4.82 11.54 7.71
C GLU A 143 6.34 11.37 7.73
N ILE A 144 6.94 11.56 8.90
CA ILE A 144 8.36 11.32 9.14
C ILE A 144 8.53 9.86 9.59
N GLY A 145 9.19 9.05 8.77
CA GLY A 145 9.53 7.67 9.08
C GLY A 145 10.52 7.55 10.23
N GLY A 146 10.60 6.36 10.82
CA GLY A 146 11.44 6.09 11.99
C GLY A 146 10.86 6.61 13.31
N THR A 147 11.67 6.55 14.35
CA THR A 147 11.33 6.97 15.71
C THR A 147 12.17 8.20 16.08
N VAL A 148 11.56 9.19 16.73
CA VAL A 148 12.32 10.36 17.21
C VAL A 148 13.40 9.90 18.18
N GLY A 149 14.65 10.24 17.87
CA GLY A 149 15.85 9.81 18.58
C GLY A 149 16.73 8.87 17.77
N ASP A 150 16.19 8.24 16.70
CA ASP A 150 16.99 7.44 15.78
C ASP A 150 17.90 8.36 14.95
N ILE A 151 19.14 7.93 14.75
CA ILE A 151 20.17 8.71 14.01
C ILE A 151 19.71 8.99 12.57
N GLU A 152 19.06 8.02 11.96
CA GLU A 152 18.61 8.07 10.57
C GLU A 152 17.54 9.14 10.33
N SER A 153 16.73 9.47 11.34
CA SER A 153 15.66 10.47 11.22
C SER A 153 16.10 11.90 11.53
N LEU A 154 17.30 12.09 12.11
CA LEU A 154 17.78 13.43 12.53
C LEU A 154 17.80 14.48 11.41
N PRO A 155 18.26 14.20 10.17
CA PRO A 155 18.23 15.18 9.09
C PRO A 155 16.81 15.63 8.72
N TYR A 156 15.84 14.73 8.83
CA TYR A 156 14.42 15.04 8.57
C TYR A 156 13.85 15.93 9.69
N VAL A 157 14.11 15.61 10.95
CA VAL A 157 13.66 16.42 12.09
C VAL A 157 14.27 17.82 12.02
N GLU A 158 15.56 17.94 11.66
CA GLU A 158 16.22 19.23 11.47
C GLU A 158 15.61 20.01 10.29
N ALA A 159 15.30 19.37 9.17
CA ALA A 159 14.61 20.00 8.05
C ALA A 159 13.20 20.50 8.44
N VAL A 160 12.46 19.72 9.22
CA VAL A 160 11.16 20.12 9.78
C VAL A 160 11.30 21.35 10.69
N ARG A 161 12.32 21.37 11.56
CA ARG A 161 12.61 22.52 12.43
C ARG A 161 12.81 23.79 11.62
N GLN A 162 13.67 23.72 10.59
CA GLN A 162 13.96 24.84 9.70
C GLN A 162 12.69 25.28 8.94
N LEU A 163 11.98 24.32 8.36
CA LEU A 163 10.80 24.60 7.53
C LEU A 163 9.65 25.20 8.35
N LYS A 164 9.44 24.70 9.58
CA LYS A 164 8.44 25.29 10.50
C LYS A 164 8.77 26.75 10.84
N TRP A 165 10.04 27.06 11.06
CA TRP A 165 10.50 28.43 11.27
C TRP A 165 10.28 29.33 10.04
N GLU A 166 10.64 28.85 8.85
CA GLU A 166 10.51 29.58 7.59
C GLU A 166 9.06 29.86 7.20
N LEU A 167 8.16 28.91 7.45
CA LEU A 167 6.74 29.00 7.08
C LEU A 167 5.91 29.77 8.11
N GLY A 168 6.30 29.72 9.38
CA GLY A 168 5.56 30.26 10.51
C GLY A 168 4.45 29.33 11.02
N ASN A 169 4.06 29.53 12.28
CA ASN A 169 3.16 28.62 13.00
C ASN A 169 1.75 28.48 12.39
N GLU A 170 1.27 29.49 11.67
CA GLU A 170 -0.03 29.43 10.99
C GLU A 170 0.01 28.58 9.70
N ASN A 171 1.20 28.27 9.18
CA ASN A 171 1.36 27.52 7.93
C ASN A 171 2.00 26.15 8.11
N ALA A 172 2.52 25.86 9.30
CA ALA A 172 3.17 24.58 9.60
C ALA A 172 2.94 24.18 11.04
N LEU A 173 2.51 22.94 11.27
CA LEU A 173 2.36 22.37 12.61
C LEU A 173 2.96 20.97 12.70
N VAL A 174 3.25 20.53 13.92
CA VAL A 174 3.81 19.20 14.22
C VAL A 174 2.84 18.43 15.11
N ILE A 175 2.42 17.28 14.62
CA ILE A 175 1.71 16.25 15.37
C ILE A 175 2.73 15.21 15.81
N HIS A 176 2.77 14.91 17.09
CA HIS A 176 3.67 13.87 17.61
C HIS A 176 2.87 12.71 18.20
N LEU A 177 3.03 11.52 17.60
CA LEU A 177 2.46 10.30 18.12
C LEU A 177 3.33 9.72 19.21
N THR A 178 2.70 9.26 20.29
CA THR A 178 3.37 8.67 21.43
C THR A 178 2.53 7.57 22.05
N LEU A 179 3.09 6.87 23.04
CA LEU A 179 2.45 5.77 23.74
C LEU A 179 2.21 6.13 25.21
N VAL A 180 0.98 5.91 25.67
CA VAL A 180 0.59 5.94 27.08
C VAL A 180 0.22 4.52 27.49
N PRO A 181 1.20 3.66 27.88
CA PRO A 181 0.95 2.27 28.17
C PRO A 181 0.20 2.10 29.49
N TYR A 182 -0.67 1.08 29.54
CA TYR A 182 -1.26 0.61 30.78
C TYR A 182 -0.35 -0.48 31.40
N LEU A 183 0.09 -0.26 32.64
CA LEU A 183 0.84 -1.26 33.37
C LEU A 183 -0.11 -2.08 34.26
N ALA A 184 -0.45 -3.28 33.84
CA ALA A 184 -1.39 -4.15 34.54
C ALA A 184 -1.01 -4.39 36.00
N ALA A 185 0.27 -4.59 36.29
CA ALA A 185 0.77 -4.78 37.66
C ALA A 185 0.57 -3.58 38.59
N ALA A 186 0.57 -2.34 38.00
CA ALA A 186 0.37 -1.11 38.77
C ALA A 186 -1.09 -0.60 38.67
N GLY A 187 -1.90 -1.18 37.81
CA GLY A 187 -3.30 -0.78 37.61
C GLY A 187 -3.49 0.62 37.03
N GLU A 188 -2.48 1.19 36.35
CA GLU A 188 -2.53 2.59 35.91
C GLU A 188 -1.84 2.84 34.55
N LEU A 189 -2.28 3.93 33.88
CA LEU A 189 -1.63 4.47 32.69
C LEU A 189 -0.35 5.23 33.07
N LYS A 190 0.72 5.03 32.30
CA LYS A 190 2.03 5.65 32.53
C LYS A 190 2.33 6.73 31.48
N THR A 191 2.53 7.97 31.94
CA THR A 191 2.83 9.15 31.10
C THR A 191 4.32 9.35 30.83
N LYS A 192 5.21 8.65 31.52
CA LYS A 192 6.67 8.83 31.39
C LYS A 192 7.20 8.56 29.98
N PRO A 193 6.79 7.50 29.27
CA PRO A 193 7.25 7.27 27.89
C PRO A 193 6.93 8.45 26.96
N THR A 194 5.72 8.99 27.03
CA THR A 194 5.30 10.19 26.30
C THR A 194 6.17 11.41 26.66
N GLN A 195 6.37 11.67 27.95
CA GLN A 195 7.19 12.81 28.40
C GLN A 195 8.64 12.73 27.88
N HIS A 196 9.24 11.52 27.87
CA HIS A 196 10.60 11.31 27.37
C HIS A 196 10.66 11.49 25.84
N SER A 197 9.68 10.97 25.11
CA SER A 197 9.61 11.11 23.66
C SER A 197 9.48 12.56 23.23
N VAL A 198 8.58 13.32 23.87
CA VAL A 198 8.43 14.76 23.61
C VAL A 198 9.69 15.53 23.97
N LYS A 199 10.34 15.20 25.11
CA LYS A 199 11.60 15.84 25.48
C LYS A 199 12.70 15.61 24.44
N MET A 200 12.79 14.40 23.89
CA MET A 200 13.74 14.06 22.83
C MET A 200 13.48 14.86 21.55
N LEU A 201 12.21 14.99 21.14
CA LEU A 201 11.83 15.84 20.01
C LEU A 201 12.21 17.31 20.25
N MET A 202 11.93 17.83 21.45
CA MET A 202 12.28 19.20 21.82
C MET A 202 13.80 19.43 21.88
N GLN A 203 14.59 18.43 22.29
CA GLN A 203 16.07 18.49 22.23
C GLN A 203 16.59 18.64 20.80
N SER A 204 15.84 18.11 19.80
CA SER A 204 16.12 18.32 18.38
C SER A 204 15.58 19.66 17.84
N GLY A 205 15.10 20.55 18.72
CA GLY A 205 14.61 21.89 18.40
C GLY A 205 13.19 21.96 17.84
N VAL A 206 12.41 20.88 17.92
CA VAL A 206 11.02 20.83 17.45
C VAL A 206 10.09 20.62 18.63
N ALA A 207 9.18 21.57 18.85
CA ALA A 207 8.10 21.42 19.82
C ALA A 207 6.84 20.86 19.10
N PRO A 208 6.15 19.87 19.67
CA PRO A 208 4.88 19.39 19.13
C PRO A 208 3.78 20.46 19.37
N ASP A 209 2.89 20.61 18.40
CA ASP A 209 1.68 21.43 18.52
C ASP A 209 0.48 20.58 19.00
N ILE A 210 0.49 19.31 18.65
CA ILE A 210 -0.55 18.34 19.01
C ILE A 210 0.13 17.03 19.41
N LEU A 211 -0.38 16.39 20.47
CA LEU A 211 0.01 15.03 20.86
C LEU A 211 -1.13 14.07 20.53
N VAL A 212 -0.83 13.00 19.79
CA VAL A 212 -1.73 11.87 19.62
C VAL A 212 -1.19 10.74 20.50
N CYS A 213 -1.95 10.39 21.53
CA CYS A 213 -1.53 9.43 22.56
C CYS A 213 -2.20 8.08 22.31
N ARG A 214 -1.44 7.13 21.74
CA ARG A 214 -1.93 5.74 21.63
C ARG A 214 -2.02 5.10 23.00
N THR A 215 -3.11 4.39 23.25
CA THR A 215 -3.43 3.80 24.54
C THR A 215 -4.41 2.65 24.42
N GLU A 216 -4.32 1.68 25.32
CA GLU A 216 -5.29 0.57 25.44
C GLU A 216 -6.54 0.97 26.23
N ARG A 217 -6.48 2.05 27.01
CA ARG A 217 -7.55 2.51 27.91
C ARG A 217 -7.73 4.02 27.83
N HIS A 218 -8.95 4.50 28.12
CA HIS A 218 -9.28 5.92 28.12
C HIS A 218 -8.37 6.75 29.04
N ILE A 219 -7.93 7.88 28.54
CA ILE A 219 -7.10 8.87 29.23
C ILE A 219 -8.02 9.85 29.92
N ASN A 220 -8.01 9.87 31.26
CA ASN A 220 -8.82 10.82 32.03
C ASN A 220 -8.23 12.24 32.02
N ASP A 221 -9.03 13.22 32.46
CA ASP A 221 -8.66 14.64 32.43
C ASP A 221 -7.41 14.94 33.26
N ASN A 222 -7.18 14.24 34.39
CA ASN A 222 -5.98 14.41 35.19
C ASN A 222 -4.71 14.00 34.44
N ILE A 223 -4.79 12.91 33.67
CA ILE A 223 -3.68 12.45 32.83
C ILE A 223 -3.47 13.42 31.67
N LYS A 224 -4.56 13.89 31.01
CA LYS A 224 -4.48 14.93 29.95
C LYS A 224 -3.84 16.21 30.49
N ALA A 225 -4.26 16.70 31.65
CA ALA A 225 -3.66 17.88 32.29
C ALA A 225 -2.18 17.71 32.65
N LYS A 226 -1.81 16.52 33.14
CA LYS A 226 -0.41 16.17 33.42
C LYS A 226 0.44 16.14 32.15
N LEU A 227 -0.05 15.53 31.06
CA LEU A 227 0.65 15.51 29.78
C LEU A 227 0.79 16.93 29.21
N ALA A 228 -0.26 17.74 29.27
CA ALA A 228 -0.25 19.14 28.84
C ALA A 228 0.88 19.92 29.50
N LEU A 229 0.97 19.83 30.84
CA LEU A 229 2.00 20.52 31.63
C LEU A 229 3.43 20.07 31.28
N PHE A 230 3.67 18.75 31.19
CA PHE A 230 5.02 18.21 30.97
C PHE A 230 5.49 18.30 29.51
N CYS A 231 4.56 18.40 28.56
CA CYS A 231 4.85 18.40 27.12
C CYS A 231 4.68 19.77 26.46
N ASN A 232 4.33 20.81 27.24
CA ASN A 232 4.11 22.18 26.77
C ASN A 232 3.08 22.29 25.63
N VAL A 233 1.97 21.58 25.76
CA VAL A 233 0.84 21.65 24.82
C VAL A 233 -0.45 21.97 25.57
N ASN A 234 -1.43 22.54 24.88
CA ASN A 234 -2.75 22.78 25.47
C ASN A 234 -3.45 21.45 25.72
N THR A 235 -4.29 21.37 26.76
CA THR A 235 -5.05 20.14 27.08
C THR A 235 -5.93 19.69 25.90
N GLU A 236 -6.53 20.63 25.16
CA GLU A 236 -7.32 20.36 23.95
C GLU A 236 -6.49 19.79 22.79
N SER A 237 -5.16 19.94 22.84
CA SER A 237 -4.23 19.39 21.83
C SER A 237 -3.73 17.98 22.18
N ILE A 238 -4.26 17.36 23.24
CA ILE A 238 -3.99 15.98 23.62
C ILE A 238 -5.13 15.11 23.12
N ILE A 239 -4.86 14.41 22.05
CA ILE A 239 -5.82 13.55 21.33
C ILE A 239 -5.58 12.11 21.77
N GLU A 240 -6.63 11.45 22.21
CA GLU A 240 -6.60 10.03 22.52
C GLU A 240 -6.71 9.21 21.24
N SER A 241 -5.86 8.21 21.11
CA SER A 241 -5.95 7.19 20.06
C SER A 241 -6.04 5.82 20.71
N ILE A 242 -7.25 5.44 21.08
CA ILE A 242 -7.50 4.12 21.67
C ILE A 242 -7.38 3.03 20.61
N ASP A 243 -6.97 1.82 21.03
CA ASP A 243 -6.89 0.67 20.12
C ASP A 243 -8.25 0.39 19.47
N ALA A 244 -8.26 0.28 18.15
CA ALA A 244 -9.44 0.07 17.34
C ALA A 244 -9.55 -1.36 16.85
N GLU A 245 -10.76 -1.84 16.61
CA GLU A 245 -11.01 -3.17 16.04
C GLU A 245 -10.49 -3.29 14.60
N THR A 246 -10.61 -2.21 13.83
CA THR A 246 -10.06 -2.09 12.48
C THR A 246 -9.47 -0.70 12.27
N ILE A 247 -8.46 -0.59 11.38
CA ILE A 247 -7.87 0.70 11.00
C ILE A 247 -8.92 1.67 10.44
N TYR A 248 -10.00 1.16 9.88
CA TYR A 248 -11.09 1.95 9.31
C TYR A 248 -12.01 2.60 10.35
N ASP A 249 -11.90 2.24 11.63
CA ASP A 249 -12.56 2.96 12.74
C ASP A 249 -11.85 4.27 13.10
N VAL A 250 -10.54 4.37 12.80
CA VAL A 250 -9.70 5.47 13.27
C VAL A 250 -10.19 6.84 12.82
N PRO A 251 -10.68 7.07 11.57
CA PRO A 251 -11.28 8.35 11.20
C PRO A 251 -12.42 8.79 12.12
N ASN A 252 -13.31 7.88 12.51
CA ASN A 252 -14.40 8.18 13.44
C ASN A 252 -13.89 8.47 14.86
N LEU A 253 -12.86 7.76 15.33
CA LEU A 253 -12.23 8.02 16.63
C LEU A 253 -11.57 9.41 16.64
N MET A 254 -10.84 9.77 15.60
CA MET A 254 -10.20 11.08 15.47
C MET A 254 -11.22 12.21 15.32
N LEU A 255 -12.34 11.96 14.64
CA LEU A 255 -13.46 12.90 14.56
C LEU A 255 -14.07 13.17 15.95
N LYS A 256 -14.28 12.11 16.75
CA LYS A 256 -14.79 12.21 18.12
C LYS A 256 -13.85 13.02 19.02
N GLU A 257 -12.55 12.82 18.89
CA GLU A 257 -11.49 13.58 19.60
C GLU A 257 -11.26 14.98 18.99
N GLN A 258 -11.97 15.35 17.92
CA GLN A 258 -11.88 16.65 17.24
C GLN A 258 -10.47 17.00 16.73
N LEU A 259 -9.67 16.00 16.34
CA LEU A 259 -8.31 16.21 15.82
C LEU A 259 -8.29 17.21 14.66
N ASP A 260 -9.22 17.08 13.73
CA ASP A 260 -9.39 17.95 12.56
C ASP A 260 -9.70 19.41 12.96
N VAL A 261 -10.55 19.62 13.97
CA VAL A 261 -10.89 20.97 14.49
C VAL A 261 -9.67 21.61 15.13
N VAL A 262 -8.93 20.86 15.96
CA VAL A 262 -7.70 21.36 16.62
C VAL A 262 -6.66 21.73 15.58
N VAL A 263 -6.46 20.89 14.55
CA VAL A 263 -5.55 21.16 13.43
C VAL A 263 -5.93 22.44 12.68
N LEU A 264 -7.20 22.57 12.28
CA LEU A 264 -7.68 23.75 11.54
C LEU A 264 -7.53 25.03 12.32
N LYS A 265 -7.88 25.03 13.62
CA LYS A 265 -7.67 26.20 14.50
C LYS A 265 -6.22 26.63 14.55
N LYS A 266 -5.27 25.69 14.70
CA LYS A 266 -3.83 25.98 14.75
C LYS A 266 -3.28 26.51 13.42
N LEU A 267 -3.85 26.08 12.30
CA LEU A 267 -3.50 26.55 10.95
C LEU A 267 -4.26 27.82 10.53
N ALA A 268 -5.06 28.42 11.44
CA ALA A 268 -5.94 29.55 11.15
C ALA A 268 -6.84 29.32 9.92
N LEU A 269 -7.41 28.10 9.81
CA LEU A 269 -8.33 27.71 8.76
C LEU A 269 -9.77 27.61 9.29
N PRO A 270 -10.80 27.85 8.44
CA PRO A 270 -12.21 27.72 8.80
C PRO A 270 -12.57 26.32 9.33
N THR A 271 -13.48 26.28 10.32
CA THR A 271 -13.97 25.04 10.94
C THR A 271 -15.46 24.82 10.74
N ASP A 272 -16.12 25.67 9.95
CA ASP A 272 -17.58 25.74 9.84
C ASP A 272 -18.19 24.52 9.13
N ILE A 273 -17.48 23.95 8.15
CA ILE A 273 -17.92 22.77 7.42
C ILE A 273 -17.64 21.54 8.30
N LYS A 274 -18.69 20.79 8.62
CA LYS A 274 -18.56 19.51 9.34
C LYS A 274 -18.23 18.39 8.34
N PRO A 275 -17.30 17.49 8.65
CA PRO A 275 -16.99 16.36 7.77
C PRO A 275 -18.15 15.36 7.76
N SER A 276 -18.46 14.79 6.59
CA SER A 276 -19.47 13.76 6.42
C SER A 276 -18.83 12.41 6.10
N LEU A 277 -18.80 11.52 7.08
CA LEU A 277 -18.30 10.14 6.90
C LEU A 277 -19.42 9.16 6.53
N THR A 278 -20.51 9.59 5.86
CA THR A 278 -21.67 8.74 5.58
C THR A 278 -21.30 7.51 4.74
N GLU A 279 -20.59 7.69 3.62
CA GLU A 279 -20.19 6.57 2.76
C GLU A 279 -19.17 5.67 3.46
N TRP A 280 -18.24 6.26 4.21
CA TRP A 280 -17.29 5.55 5.04
C TRP A 280 -17.97 4.67 6.09
N ASN A 281 -18.97 5.21 6.78
CA ASN A 281 -19.73 4.49 7.79
C ASN A 281 -20.60 3.39 7.19
N ASN A 282 -21.14 3.58 5.99
CA ASN A 282 -21.84 2.53 5.25
C ASN A 282 -20.91 1.35 4.91
N PHE A 283 -19.66 1.64 4.54
CA PHE A 283 -18.65 0.59 4.36
C PHE A 283 -18.35 -0.13 5.68
N LEU A 284 -18.12 0.63 6.76
CA LEU A 284 -17.83 0.07 8.09
C LEU A 284 -18.94 -0.85 8.60
N ASP A 285 -20.20 -0.44 8.43
CA ASP A 285 -21.34 -1.25 8.84
C ASP A 285 -21.37 -2.60 8.11
N LYS A 286 -21.22 -2.60 6.79
CA LYS A 286 -21.14 -3.82 5.99
C LYS A 286 -19.94 -4.69 6.34
N HIS A 287 -18.79 -4.07 6.63
CA HIS A 287 -17.57 -4.79 7.02
C HIS A 287 -17.72 -5.47 8.38
N LYS A 288 -18.33 -4.79 9.36
CA LYS A 288 -18.50 -5.30 10.72
C LYS A 288 -19.67 -6.27 10.86
N ASN A 289 -20.69 -6.13 10.01
CA ASN A 289 -21.94 -6.93 10.05
C ASN A 289 -22.11 -7.75 8.75
N PRO A 290 -21.14 -8.61 8.38
CA PRO A 290 -21.24 -9.41 7.17
C PRO A 290 -22.34 -10.48 7.28
N LYS A 291 -23.13 -10.67 6.21
CA LYS A 291 -24.20 -11.69 6.16
C LYS A 291 -23.68 -13.09 5.81
N ASN A 292 -22.52 -13.16 5.16
CA ASN A 292 -21.92 -14.40 4.70
C ASN A 292 -20.47 -14.50 5.15
N THR A 293 -19.92 -15.70 5.08
CA THR A 293 -18.48 -15.97 5.30
C THR A 293 -18.01 -16.92 4.23
N ILE A 294 -16.86 -16.62 3.63
CA ILE A 294 -16.15 -17.51 2.70
C ILE A 294 -14.70 -17.65 3.12
N GLU A 295 -14.06 -18.74 2.68
CA GLU A 295 -12.64 -18.97 2.88
C GLU A 295 -11.91 -19.00 1.54
N ILE A 296 -10.89 -18.14 1.37
CA ILE A 296 -10.05 -18.03 0.17
C ILE A 296 -8.63 -18.47 0.52
N GLY A 297 -8.09 -19.41 -0.26
CA GLY A 297 -6.67 -19.78 -0.16
C GLY A 297 -5.80 -18.75 -0.87
N LEU A 298 -4.91 -18.08 -0.14
CA LEU A 298 -3.86 -17.23 -0.67
C LEU A 298 -2.56 -18.03 -0.76
N ILE A 299 -2.16 -18.38 -1.99
CA ILE A 299 -0.98 -19.20 -2.25
C ILE A 299 0.20 -18.26 -2.51
N GLY A 300 1.13 -18.16 -1.58
CA GLY A 300 2.23 -17.19 -1.62
C GLY A 300 3.56 -17.75 -1.13
N LYS A 301 4.62 -16.94 -1.28
CA LYS A 301 5.98 -17.22 -0.81
C LYS A 301 6.29 -16.60 0.55
N TYR A 302 5.57 -15.53 0.92
CA TYR A 302 5.85 -14.67 2.07
C TYR A 302 4.67 -14.64 3.05
N VAL A 303 4.04 -15.80 3.23
CA VAL A 303 2.77 -15.91 3.97
C VAL A 303 2.92 -15.77 5.49
N GLU A 304 4.13 -15.90 6.02
CA GLU A 304 4.43 -15.69 7.43
C GLU A 304 4.38 -14.19 7.82
N LEU A 305 4.63 -13.28 6.86
CA LEU A 305 4.45 -11.85 7.05
C LEU A 305 3.27 -11.36 6.22
N HIS A 306 2.13 -11.15 6.84
CA HIS A 306 0.90 -10.76 6.15
C HIS A 306 1.03 -9.42 5.41
N ASP A 307 1.87 -8.52 5.88
CA ASP A 307 2.12 -7.23 5.22
C ASP A 307 2.84 -7.36 3.87
N ALA A 308 3.41 -8.53 3.55
CA ALA A 308 3.93 -8.81 2.21
C ALA A 308 2.82 -8.87 1.13
N TYR A 309 1.56 -9.03 1.53
CA TYR A 309 0.38 -9.07 0.66
C TYR A 309 -0.71 -8.11 1.16
N LYS A 310 -0.29 -6.99 1.73
CA LYS A 310 -1.18 -6.02 2.38
C LYS A 310 -2.29 -5.54 1.47
N SER A 311 -1.97 -5.09 0.26
CA SER A 311 -2.97 -4.59 -0.69
C SER A 311 -3.97 -5.66 -1.11
N ILE A 312 -3.57 -6.93 -1.22
CA ILE A 312 -4.50 -8.04 -1.51
C ILE A 312 -5.48 -8.24 -0.37
N THR A 313 -4.99 -8.25 0.88
CA THR A 313 -5.87 -8.41 2.05
C THR A 313 -6.83 -7.23 2.22
N GLU A 314 -6.37 -6.02 1.97
CA GLU A 314 -7.22 -4.83 1.99
C GLU A 314 -8.25 -4.87 0.85
N ALA A 315 -7.86 -5.31 -0.36
CA ALA A 315 -8.80 -5.49 -1.46
C ALA A 315 -9.88 -6.53 -1.14
N PHE A 316 -9.55 -7.61 -0.41
CA PHE A 316 -10.54 -8.56 0.10
C PHE A 316 -11.49 -7.92 1.12
N ILE A 317 -11.01 -7.04 1.99
CA ILE A 317 -11.87 -6.31 2.95
C ILE A 317 -12.85 -5.40 2.20
N HIS A 318 -12.35 -4.60 1.24
CA HIS A 318 -13.17 -3.67 0.47
C HIS A 318 -14.25 -4.40 -0.35
N ALA A 319 -13.84 -5.41 -1.10
CA ALA A 319 -14.74 -6.20 -1.94
C ALA A 319 -15.66 -7.11 -1.10
N GLY A 320 -15.17 -7.59 0.04
CA GLY A 320 -15.96 -8.33 1.02
C GLY A 320 -17.10 -7.48 1.57
N ALA A 321 -16.84 -6.25 1.98
CA ALA A 321 -17.86 -5.32 2.43
C ALA A 321 -18.91 -5.05 1.33
N SER A 322 -18.46 -4.88 0.06
CA SER A 322 -19.38 -4.69 -1.08
C SER A 322 -20.33 -5.87 -1.28
N ASN A 323 -19.89 -7.10 -0.97
CA ASN A 323 -20.67 -8.33 -1.05
C ASN A 323 -21.32 -8.73 0.29
N GLU A 324 -21.25 -7.88 1.32
CA GLU A 324 -21.70 -8.18 2.69
C GLU A 324 -21.16 -9.54 3.20
N THR A 325 -19.87 -9.78 2.92
CA THR A 325 -19.22 -11.07 3.11
C THR A 325 -17.91 -10.91 3.86
N LYS A 326 -17.72 -11.69 4.92
CA LYS A 326 -16.41 -11.83 5.59
C LYS A 326 -15.54 -12.80 4.81
N VAL A 327 -14.41 -12.31 4.33
CA VAL A 327 -13.39 -13.15 3.69
C VAL A 327 -12.40 -13.62 4.76
N LYS A 328 -12.33 -14.93 4.97
CA LYS A 328 -11.27 -15.57 5.74
C LYS A 328 -10.16 -15.96 4.79
N VAL A 329 -8.94 -15.54 5.06
CA VAL A 329 -7.77 -15.88 4.25
C VAL A 329 -7.07 -17.08 4.90
N ARG A 330 -6.99 -18.19 4.15
CA ARG A 330 -6.10 -19.32 4.49
C ARG A 330 -4.76 -19.06 3.82
N TRP A 331 -3.76 -18.75 4.63
CA TRP A 331 -2.40 -18.51 4.19
C TRP A 331 -1.69 -19.84 3.89
N ILE A 332 -1.25 -20.03 2.65
CA ILE A 332 -0.67 -21.29 2.21
C ILE A 332 0.70 -21.01 1.59
N HIS A 333 1.74 -21.54 2.25
CA HIS A 333 3.10 -21.44 1.74
C HIS A 333 3.26 -22.31 0.49
N SER A 334 3.60 -21.71 -0.63
CA SER A 334 3.65 -22.41 -1.92
C SER A 334 4.68 -23.56 -1.97
N GLU A 335 5.80 -23.45 -1.23
CA GLU A 335 6.79 -24.54 -1.12
C GLU A 335 6.26 -25.76 -0.35
N SER A 336 5.22 -25.60 0.45
CA SER A 336 4.62 -26.70 1.20
C SER A 336 3.62 -27.53 0.37
N LEU A 337 3.29 -27.06 -0.84
CA LEU A 337 2.39 -27.76 -1.75
C LEU A 337 3.17 -28.72 -2.66
N ALA A 338 2.65 -29.92 -2.80
CA ALA A 338 3.08 -30.95 -3.74
C ALA A 338 1.82 -31.66 -4.24
N VAL A 339 1.89 -32.31 -5.40
CA VAL A 339 0.75 -32.97 -6.03
C VAL A 339 -0.04 -33.87 -5.06
N GLU A 340 0.68 -34.58 -4.18
CA GLU A 340 0.09 -35.55 -3.26
C GLU A 340 -0.73 -34.88 -2.13
N ASN A 341 -0.37 -33.67 -1.71
CA ASN A 341 -1.00 -33.00 -0.56
C ASN A 341 -1.90 -31.82 -0.93
N VAL A 342 -1.89 -31.37 -2.19
CA VAL A 342 -2.73 -30.27 -2.69
C VAL A 342 -4.22 -30.51 -2.41
N PRO A 343 -4.80 -31.70 -2.69
CA PRO A 343 -6.22 -31.95 -2.42
C PRO A 343 -6.58 -31.79 -0.94
N GLU A 344 -5.72 -32.21 -0.02
CA GLU A 344 -5.93 -32.06 1.42
C GLU A 344 -5.85 -30.59 1.87
N LYS A 345 -4.78 -29.90 1.46
CA LYS A 345 -4.50 -28.51 1.89
C LYS A 345 -5.48 -27.48 1.31
N LEU A 346 -6.01 -27.73 0.11
CA LEU A 346 -6.93 -26.83 -0.57
C LEU A 346 -8.40 -27.23 -0.41
N ASN A 347 -8.69 -28.33 0.27
CA ASN A 347 -10.06 -28.79 0.49
C ASN A 347 -10.88 -27.74 1.29
N GLY A 348 -12.14 -27.55 0.88
CA GLY A 348 -13.10 -26.66 1.53
C GLY A 348 -12.92 -25.17 1.20
N LEU A 349 -11.92 -24.80 0.38
CA LEU A 349 -11.78 -23.42 -0.07
C LEU A 349 -12.90 -23.04 -1.04
N ASN A 350 -13.41 -21.81 -0.89
CA ASN A 350 -14.42 -21.26 -1.79
C ASN A 350 -13.79 -20.54 -2.99
N GLY A 351 -12.52 -20.22 -2.92
CA GLY A 351 -11.73 -19.61 -3.99
C GLY A 351 -10.24 -19.76 -3.75
N ILE A 352 -9.44 -19.66 -4.80
CA ILE A 352 -7.99 -19.72 -4.75
C ILE A 352 -7.42 -18.47 -5.42
N LEU A 353 -6.54 -17.75 -4.70
CA LEU A 353 -5.73 -16.67 -5.23
C LEU A 353 -4.27 -17.09 -5.23
N VAL A 354 -3.64 -17.08 -6.41
CA VAL A 354 -2.18 -17.25 -6.53
C VAL A 354 -1.53 -15.88 -6.60
N ALA A 355 -0.78 -15.59 -5.54
CA ALA A 355 -0.21 -14.28 -5.28
C ALA A 355 1.02 -13.96 -6.15
N PRO A 356 1.32 -12.67 -6.38
CA PRO A 356 2.52 -12.22 -7.08
C PRO A 356 3.82 -12.66 -6.39
N GLY A 357 4.95 -12.43 -7.05
CA GLY A 357 6.29 -12.72 -6.54
C GLY A 357 7.31 -12.83 -7.66
N PHE A 358 8.57 -13.14 -7.30
CA PHE A 358 9.70 -13.30 -8.23
C PHE A 358 10.51 -14.55 -7.90
N GLY A 359 11.26 -15.06 -8.91
CA GLY A 359 12.20 -16.17 -8.78
C GLY A 359 11.57 -17.55 -8.58
N GLY A 360 12.38 -18.59 -8.66
CA GLY A 360 11.96 -19.98 -8.81
C GLY A 360 11.40 -20.69 -7.56
N ARG A 361 11.49 -20.08 -6.37
CA ARG A 361 11.09 -20.71 -5.12
C ARG A 361 9.57 -20.92 -5.05
N GLY A 362 9.11 -22.15 -4.75
CA GLY A 362 7.71 -22.49 -4.53
C GLY A 362 6.79 -22.41 -5.78
N ILE A 363 7.37 -22.48 -6.97
CA ILE A 363 6.63 -22.35 -8.24
C ILE A 363 5.79 -23.57 -8.54
N GLU A 364 6.35 -24.77 -8.37
CA GLU A 364 5.63 -26.00 -8.68
C GLU A 364 4.37 -26.12 -7.80
N GLY A 365 4.47 -25.79 -6.51
CA GLY A 365 3.29 -25.76 -5.65
C GLY A 365 2.23 -24.71 -6.06
N LYS A 366 2.63 -23.58 -6.67
CA LYS A 366 1.68 -22.64 -7.28
C LYS A 366 1.01 -23.23 -8.52
N ILE A 367 1.78 -23.93 -9.38
CA ILE A 367 1.27 -24.61 -10.58
C ILE A 367 0.29 -25.72 -10.18
N ASP A 368 0.61 -26.51 -9.17
CA ASP A 368 -0.27 -27.57 -8.65
C ASP A 368 -1.57 -26.99 -8.07
N ALA A 369 -1.50 -25.85 -7.39
CA ALA A 369 -2.70 -25.15 -6.89
C ALA A 369 -3.58 -24.62 -8.03
N VAL A 370 -2.98 -24.10 -9.11
CA VAL A 370 -3.70 -23.69 -10.33
C VAL A 370 -4.41 -24.89 -10.97
N ARG A 371 -3.69 -26.02 -11.13
CA ARG A 371 -4.25 -27.26 -11.65
C ARG A 371 -5.46 -27.71 -10.84
N PHE A 372 -5.33 -27.73 -9.52
CA PHE A 372 -6.42 -28.11 -8.63
C PHE A 372 -7.64 -27.21 -8.80
N ALA A 373 -7.44 -25.88 -8.87
CA ALA A 373 -8.52 -24.93 -9.10
C ALA A 373 -9.22 -25.16 -10.44
N ARG A 374 -8.45 -25.36 -11.53
CA ARG A 374 -8.97 -25.59 -12.88
C ARG A 374 -9.78 -26.88 -12.96
N GLU A 375 -9.24 -27.99 -12.47
CA GLU A 375 -9.88 -29.31 -12.55
C GLU A 375 -11.13 -29.41 -11.68
N ASN A 376 -11.13 -28.78 -10.48
CA ASN A 376 -12.26 -28.81 -9.54
C ASN A 376 -13.23 -27.63 -9.71
N LYS A 377 -13.05 -26.79 -10.73
CA LYS A 377 -13.93 -25.65 -11.03
C LYS A 377 -14.06 -24.65 -9.87
N ILE A 378 -13.02 -24.53 -9.04
CA ILE A 378 -12.96 -23.57 -7.94
C ILE A 378 -12.62 -22.18 -8.51
N PRO A 379 -13.33 -21.11 -8.14
CA PRO A 379 -13.00 -19.75 -8.56
C PRO A 379 -11.51 -19.43 -8.33
N PHE A 380 -10.85 -18.94 -9.38
CA PHE A 380 -9.40 -18.73 -9.41
C PHE A 380 -9.05 -17.32 -9.84
N LEU A 381 -8.19 -16.65 -9.07
CA LEU A 381 -7.57 -15.37 -9.42
C LEU A 381 -6.04 -15.52 -9.39
N GLY A 382 -5.39 -15.30 -10.53
CA GLY A 382 -3.92 -15.27 -10.64
C GLY A 382 -3.43 -13.84 -10.84
N ILE A 383 -2.60 -13.31 -9.93
CA ILE A 383 -2.06 -11.94 -10.02
C ILE A 383 -0.58 -12.00 -10.40
N CYS A 384 -0.18 -11.30 -11.47
CA CYS A 384 1.19 -11.17 -11.96
C CYS A 384 1.85 -12.56 -12.15
N LEU A 385 2.74 -12.98 -11.26
CA LEU A 385 3.29 -14.35 -11.27
C LEU A 385 2.18 -15.42 -11.24
N GLY A 386 1.06 -15.16 -10.58
CA GLY A 386 -0.08 -16.08 -10.53
C GLY A 386 -0.72 -16.33 -11.90
N MET A 387 -0.83 -15.30 -12.73
CA MET A 387 -1.22 -15.45 -14.14
C MET A 387 -0.18 -16.28 -14.91
N GLN A 388 1.11 -16.00 -14.73
CA GLN A 388 2.19 -16.72 -15.40
C GLN A 388 2.16 -18.21 -15.05
N MET A 389 1.92 -18.54 -13.77
CA MET A 389 1.77 -19.93 -13.32
C MET A 389 0.56 -20.61 -13.98
N ALA A 390 -0.53 -19.88 -14.21
CA ALA A 390 -1.70 -20.40 -14.89
C ALA A 390 -1.42 -20.71 -16.37
N VAL A 391 -0.64 -19.87 -17.04
CA VAL A 391 -0.19 -20.13 -18.43
C VAL A 391 0.71 -21.36 -18.49
N ILE A 392 1.67 -21.49 -17.57
CA ILE A 392 2.57 -22.65 -17.51
C ILE A 392 1.79 -23.94 -17.21
N GLU A 393 0.89 -23.91 -16.23
CA GLU A 393 0.05 -25.05 -15.87
C GLU A 393 -0.76 -25.55 -17.08
N PHE A 394 -1.45 -24.64 -17.75
CA PHE A 394 -2.29 -24.95 -18.88
C PHE A 394 -1.46 -25.49 -20.07
N SER A 395 -0.30 -24.92 -20.31
CA SER A 395 0.62 -25.38 -21.34
C SER A 395 1.13 -26.80 -21.06
N ARG A 396 1.47 -27.11 -19.80
CA ARG A 396 1.96 -28.45 -19.43
C ARG A 396 0.86 -29.53 -19.48
N ASN A 397 -0.31 -29.23 -18.92
CA ASN A 397 -1.34 -30.23 -18.63
C ASN A 397 -2.49 -30.26 -19.64
N VAL A 398 -2.69 -29.22 -20.44
CA VAL A 398 -3.73 -29.20 -21.50
C VAL A 398 -3.11 -29.28 -22.88
N LEU A 399 -2.02 -28.55 -23.16
CA LEU A 399 -1.32 -28.63 -24.45
C LEU A 399 -0.27 -29.74 -24.52
N ASN A 400 -0.01 -30.44 -23.40
CA ASN A 400 1.01 -31.49 -23.29
C ASN A 400 2.45 -31.02 -23.59
N LEU A 401 2.74 -29.76 -23.38
CA LEU A 401 4.08 -29.19 -23.45
C LEU A 401 4.79 -29.38 -22.10
N SER A 402 5.17 -30.61 -21.76
CA SER A 402 5.60 -31.03 -20.41
C SER A 402 6.72 -30.19 -19.80
N ASN A 403 7.58 -29.57 -20.63
CA ASN A 403 8.69 -28.72 -20.20
C ASN A 403 8.40 -27.23 -20.37
N ALA A 404 7.14 -26.81 -20.58
CA ALA A 404 6.78 -25.40 -20.66
C ALA A 404 7.12 -24.68 -19.36
N ASN A 405 7.78 -23.53 -19.46
CA ASN A 405 8.22 -22.75 -18.30
C ASN A 405 8.36 -21.26 -18.63
N SER A 406 8.70 -20.48 -17.60
CA SER A 406 9.23 -19.13 -17.73
C SER A 406 10.75 -19.18 -17.84
N ILE A 407 11.34 -18.34 -18.69
CA ILE A 407 12.81 -18.20 -18.74
C ILE A 407 13.39 -17.58 -17.47
N GLU A 408 12.56 -17.00 -16.58
CA GLU A 408 12.98 -16.60 -15.22
C GLU A 408 13.39 -17.82 -14.39
N MET A 409 12.74 -18.96 -14.60
CA MET A 409 12.89 -20.19 -13.83
C MET A 409 13.83 -21.20 -14.49
N ASP A 410 13.75 -21.28 -15.81
CA ASP A 410 14.58 -22.15 -16.64
C ASP A 410 14.91 -21.45 -17.96
N GLU A 411 16.10 -20.88 -18.05
CA GLU A 411 16.58 -20.17 -19.25
C GLU A 411 16.69 -21.08 -20.49
N LYS A 412 16.72 -22.40 -20.29
CA LYS A 412 16.89 -23.40 -21.36
C LYS A 412 15.61 -24.12 -21.71
N THR A 413 14.47 -23.72 -21.16
CA THR A 413 13.19 -24.37 -21.46
C THR A 413 12.93 -24.40 -22.97
N PRO A 414 12.53 -25.55 -23.54
CA PRO A 414 12.19 -25.63 -24.96
C PRO A 414 10.88 -24.90 -25.30
N HIS A 415 10.04 -24.62 -24.29
CA HIS A 415 8.76 -23.94 -24.43
C HIS A 415 8.69 -22.77 -23.47
N ALA A 416 9.30 -21.64 -23.85
CA ALA A 416 9.29 -20.40 -23.07
C ALA A 416 7.94 -19.70 -23.22
N VAL A 417 6.88 -20.22 -22.56
CA VAL A 417 5.52 -19.65 -22.62
C VAL A 417 5.42 -18.32 -21.86
N ILE A 418 6.36 -18.06 -20.95
CA ILE A 418 6.61 -16.78 -20.31
C ILE A 418 8.04 -16.37 -20.65
N ASN A 419 8.20 -15.17 -21.22
CA ASN A 419 9.47 -14.71 -21.76
C ASN A 419 9.86 -13.33 -21.19
N LEU A 420 11.13 -12.97 -21.35
CA LEU A 420 11.64 -11.67 -20.98
C LEU A 420 11.15 -10.61 -21.96
N MET A 421 10.69 -9.48 -21.44
CA MET A 421 10.36 -8.31 -22.27
C MET A 421 11.57 -7.85 -23.09
N GLU A 422 11.36 -7.48 -24.34
CA GLU A 422 12.43 -6.95 -25.21
C GLU A 422 13.21 -5.80 -24.58
N THR A 423 12.50 -4.90 -23.87
CA THR A 423 13.08 -3.76 -23.16
C THR A 423 13.92 -4.15 -21.96
N GLN A 424 13.89 -5.42 -21.52
CA GLN A 424 14.59 -5.94 -20.34
C GLN A 424 15.88 -6.71 -20.68
N LYS A 425 16.18 -6.93 -21.96
CA LYS A 425 17.29 -7.82 -22.41
C LYS A 425 18.70 -7.34 -22.06
N ASN A 426 18.94 -6.06 -21.76
CA ASN A 426 20.27 -5.50 -21.51
C ASN A 426 20.37 -4.68 -20.22
N ILE A 427 19.58 -5.02 -19.21
CA ILE A 427 19.54 -4.25 -17.96
C ILE A 427 20.61 -4.75 -16.98
N ILE A 428 21.53 -3.88 -16.60
CA ILE A 428 22.57 -4.13 -15.58
C ILE A 428 22.03 -3.83 -14.18
N ASN A 429 21.33 -2.70 -14.01
CA ASN A 429 20.74 -2.29 -12.73
C ASN A 429 19.33 -2.84 -12.59
N LYS A 430 19.07 -3.65 -11.57
CA LYS A 430 17.75 -4.31 -11.40
C LYS A 430 16.67 -3.41 -10.77
N GLY A 431 17.05 -2.45 -9.90
CA GLY A 431 16.09 -1.56 -9.24
C GLY A 431 15.48 -0.54 -10.22
N GLY A 432 14.18 -0.30 -10.13
CA GLY A 432 13.46 0.70 -10.92
C GLY A 432 13.41 0.47 -12.44
N THR A 433 13.72 -0.73 -12.92
CA THR A 433 13.86 -1.03 -14.36
C THR A 433 12.82 -2.00 -14.91
N MET A 434 11.91 -2.50 -14.08
CA MET A 434 10.78 -3.32 -14.49
C MET A 434 9.75 -2.51 -15.28
N ARG A 435 8.77 -3.18 -15.85
CA ARG A 435 7.55 -2.51 -16.29
C ARG A 435 6.76 -2.10 -15.07
N LEU A 436 6.75 -0.79 -14.80
CA LEU A 436 6.20 -0.18 -13.59
C LEU A 436 5.09 0.80 -13.92
N GLY A 437 4.16 0.98 -12.98
CA GLY A 437 3.10 1.98 -13.06
C GLY A 437 1.90 1.59 -13.91
N ALA A 438 1.09 2.58 -14.20
CA ALA A 438 -0.18 2.38 -14.89
C ALA A 438 -0.01 2.23 -16.41
N TRP A 439 -0.59 1.15 -16.95
CA TRP A 439 -0.59 0.86 -18.37
C TRP A 439 -2.02 0.55 -18.84
N ASN A 440 -2.32 0.96 -20.07
CA ASN A 440 -3.61 0.71 -20.67
C ASN A 440 -3.74 -0.76 -21.09
N CYS A 441 -4.93 -1.32 -20.86
CA CYS A 441 -5.34 -2.64 -21.32
C CYS A 441 -6.69 -2.50 -22.03
N LYS A 442 -6.76 -2.94 -23.28
CA LYS A 442 -7.99 -3.03 -24.07
C LYS A 442 -8.64 -4.38 -23.77
N LEU A 443 -9.92 -4.35 -23.45
CA LEU A 443 -10.71 -5.53 -23.13
C LEU A 443 -11.48 -6.03 -24.36
N GLU A 444 -11.50 -7.35 -24.54
CA GLU A 444 -12.29 -8.00 -25.60
C GLU A 444 -13.77 -7.97 -25.24
N LYS A 445 -14.62 -7.57 -26.22
CA LYS A 445 -16.08 -7.58 -26.05
C LYS A 445 -16.56 -8.99 -25.71
N ASP A 446 -17.61 -9.07 -24.91
CA ASP A 446 -18.24 -10.33 -24.48
C ASP A 446 -17.35 -11.21 -23.57
N SER A 447 -16.17 -10.73 -23.18
CA SER A 447 -15.34 -11.38 -22.17
C SER A 447 -15.88 -11.16 -20.76
N LYS A 448 -15.48 -12.01 -19.82
CA LYS A 448 -15.78 -11.82 -18.39
C LYS A 448 -15.13 -10.53 -17.87
N ALA A 449 -13.88 -10.26 -18.24
CA ALA A 449 -13.21 -9.02 -17.88
C ALA A 449 -13.98 -7.78 -18.37
N HIS A 450 -14.46 -7.77 -19.61
CA HIS A 450 -15.27 -6.67 -20.13
C HIS A 450 -16.57 -6.47 -19.32
N ALA A 451 -17.25 -7.57 -18.98
CA ALA A 451 -18.47 -7.52 -18.16
C ALA A 451 -18.20 -7.01 -16.74
N ILE A 452 -17.06 -7.41 -16.13
CA ILE A 452 -16.66 -7.00 -14.76
C ILE A 452 -16.32 -5.51 -14.71
N TYR A 453 -15.48 -5.03 -15.63
CA TYR A 453 -15.03 -3.63 -15.64
C TYR A 453 -16.06 -2.69 -16.25
N ASN A 454 -16.95 -3.19 -17.10
CA ASN A 454 -17.92 -2.40 -17.86
C ASN A 454 -17.26 -1.24 -18.63
N LYS A 455 -16.10 -1.49 -19.24
CA LYS A 455 -15.27 -0.53 -20.00
C LYS A 455 -14.54 -1.26 -21.11
N GLU A 456 -14.30 -0.60 -22.24
CA GLU A 456 -13.47 -1.14 -23.33
C GLU A 456 -11.96 -0.96 -23.07
N LEU A 457 -11.59 0.07 -22.32
CA LEU A 457 -10.20 0.40 -21.99
C LEU A 457 -10.07 0.65 -20.52
N ILE A 458 -9.15 -0.05 -19.89
CA ILE A 458 -8.77 0.12 -18.48
C ILE A 458 -7.31 0.54 -18.36
N SER A 459 -6.93 1.01 -17.19
CA SER A 459 -5.55 1.35 -16.86
C SER A 459 -5.21 0.75 -15.51
N GLU A 460 -4.21 -0.13 -15.46
CA GLU A 460 -3.83 -0.88 -14.27
C GLU A 460 -2.33 -0.80 -14.00
N ARG A 461 -1.92 -0.97 -12.73
CA ARG A 461 -0.52 -0.87 -12.29
C ARG A 461 0.21 -2.17 -12.47
N HIS A 462 1.42 -2.09 -13.00
CA HIS A 462 2.31 -3.21 -13.28
C HIS A 462 3.58 -3.16 -12.42
N ARG A 463 4.11 -4.34 -12.12
CA ARG A 463 5.40 -4.54 -11.47
C ARG A 463 5.97 -5.90 -11.89
N HIS A 464 6.50 -6.01 -13.11
CA HIS A 464 7.06 -7.27 -13.61
C HIS A 464 8.10 -7.05 -14.69
N ARG A 465 8.87 -8.11 -14.97
CA ARG A 465 9.94 -8.15 -15.96
C ARG A 465 9.67 -9.16 -17.07
N TYR A 466 8.94 -10.23 -16.72
CA TYR A 466 8.57 -11.31 -17.62
C TYR A 466 7.08 -11.24 -17.93
N GLU A 467 6.71 -11.72 -19.12
CA GLU A 467 5.33 -11.64 -19.62
C GLU A 467 4.98 -12.83 -20.50
N PHE A 468 3.70 -12.94 -20.81
CA PHE A 468 3.14 -13.93 -21.74
C PHE A 468 3.86 -13.86 -23.09
N ASN A 469 4.30 -15.02 -23.60
CA ASN A 469 4.91 -15.11 -24.93
C ASN A 469 3.83 -15.27 -26.01
N ASN A 470 3.63 -14.22 -26.80
CA ASN A 470 2.61 -14.17 -27.85
C ASN A 470 2.78 -15.23 -28.95
N GLU A 471 3.95 -15.87 -29.08
CA GLU A 471 4.14 -17.00 -30.01
C GLU A 471 3.24 -18.20 -29.69
N TYR A 472 2.83 -18.34 -28.43
CA TYR A 472 1.92 -19.41 -27.98
C TYR A 472 0.45 -18.98 -27.94
N LEU A 473 0.12 -17.73 -28.29
CA LEU A 473 -1.23 -17.16 -28.13
C LEU A 473 -2.28 -17.98 -28.90
N GLU A 474 -2.04 -18.28 -30.18
CA GLU A 474 -2.98 -19.01 -31.02
C GLU A 474 -3.21 -20.43 -30.47
N GLN A 475 -2.14 -21.13 -30.08
CA GLN A 475 -2.23 -22.50 -29.57
C GLN A 475 -3.01 -22.56 -28.24
N LEU A 476 -2.78 -21.60 -27.33
CA LEU A 476 -3.48 -21.50 -26.05
C LEU A 476 -4.95 -21.14 -26.25
N THR A 477 -5.24 -20.20 -27.16
CA THR A 477 -6.61 -19.79 -27.49
C THR A 477 -7.43 -20.94 -28.06
N ASN A 478 -6.87 -21.69 -29.01
CA ASN A 478 -7.54 -22.84 -29.60
C ASN A 478 -7.84 -23.95 -28.59
N ALA A 479 -7.06 -24.05 -27.51
CA ALA A 479 -7.29 -25.00 -26.42
C ALA A 479 -8.24 -24.47 -25.34
N GLY A 480 -8.68 -23.19 -25.40
CA GLY A 480 -9.67 -22.60 -24.51
C GLY A 480 -9.12 -21.67 -23.43
N MET A 481 -7.83 -21.28 -23.48
CA MET A 481 -7.29 -20.17 -22.70
C MET A 481 -7.31 -18.90 -23.54
N LEU A 482 -8.26 -18.02 -23.25
CA LEU A 482 -8.51 -16.80 -24.02
C LEU A 482 -7.70 -15.62 -23.49
N ALA A 483 -7.05 -14.87 -24.38
CA ALA A 483 -6.50 -13.56 -24.05
C ALA A 483 -7.61 -12.50 -24.17
N THR A 484 -8.14 -12.08 -23.05
CA THR A 484 -9.30 -11.18 -22.99
C THR A 484 -8.96 -9.73 -22.68
N GLY A 485 -7.69 -9.45 -22.39
CA GLY A 485 -7.15 -8.11 -22.26
C GLY A 485 -5.77 -8.01 -22.88
N THR A 486 -5.53 -6.96 -23.66
CA THR A 486 -4.24 -6.73 -24.33
C THR A 486 -3.81 -5.27 -24.23
N ASN A 487 -2.51 -5.05 -24.14
CA ASN A 487 -1.97 -3.69 -24.21
C ASN A 487 -2.10 -3.16 -25.65
N PRO A 488 -2.80 -2.03 -25.89
CA PRO A 488 -3.08 -1.57 -27.25
C PRO A 488 -1.85 -1.06 -28.03
N LYS A 489 -0.73 -0.79 -27.33
CA LYS A 489 0.51 -0.32 -27.96
C LYS A 489 1.49 -1.44 -28.28
N THR A 490 1.58 -2.42 -27.38
CA THR A 490 2.60 -3.48 -27.48
C THR A 490 2.02 -4.83 -27.92
N GLY A 491 0.70 -5.00 -27.85
CA GLY A 491 0.02 -6.27 -28.11
C GLY A 491 0.22 -7.32 -27.03
N LEU A 492 0.84 -6.97 -25.90
CA LEU A 492 1.09 -7.90 -24.80
C LEU A 492 -0.21 -8.34 -24.13
N VAL A 493 -0.30 -9.61 -23.80
CA VAL A 493 -1.45 -10.19 -23.09
C VAL A 493 -1.42 -9.77 -21.63
N GLU A 494 -2.48 -9.11 -21.19
CA GLU A 494 -2.64 -8.59 -19.83
C GLU A 494 -3.64 -9.38 -18.99
N ILE A 495 -4.60 -10.05 -19.64
CA ILE A 495 -5.65 -10.85 -18.99
C ILE A 495 -5.83 -12.15 -19.74
N ILE A 496 -5.91 -13.25 -18.99
CA ILE A 496 -6.32 -14.57 -19.48
C ILE A 496 -7.58 -15.04 -18.76
N GLU A 497 -8.44 -15.75 -19.50
CA GLU A 497 -9.63 -16.43 -18.98
C GLU A 497 -9.73 -17.84 -19.53
N LEU A 498 -10.34 -18.76 -18.76
CA LEU A 498 -10.67 -20.10 -19.27
C LEU A 498 -12.14 -20.14 -19.71
N GLN A 499 -12.36 -20.50 -20.97
CA GLN A 499 -13.68 -20.53 -21.63
C GLN A 499 -14.68 -21.45 -20.89
N ASN A 500 -14.25 -22.63 -20.47
CA ASN A 500 -15.10 -23.66 -19.86
C ASN A 500 -14.99 -23.72 -18.34
N HIS A 501 -14.64 -22.58 -17.70
CA HIS A 501 -14.54 -22.48 -16.25
C HIS A 501 -15.52 -21.43 -15.69
N PRO A 502 -16.22 -21.70 -14.57
CA PRO A 502 -17.18 -20.76 -14.00
C PRO A 502 -16.57 -19.37 -13.73
N TRP A 503 -15.39 -19.34 -13.13
CA TRP A 503 -14.63 -18.14 -12.88
C TRP A 503 -13.13 -18.44 -12.76
N PHE A 504 -12.38 -18.14 -13.80
CA PHE A 504 -10.93 -18.32 -13.84
C PHE A 504 -10.33 -17.13 -14.59
N VAL A 505 -9.63 -16.28 -13.87
CA VAL A 505 -9.02 -15.06 -14.41
C VAL A 505 -7.58 -14.94 -13.93
N GLY A 506 -6.68 -14.70 -14.85
CA GLY A 506 -5.29 -14.34 -14.57
C GLY A 506 -5.00 -12.95 -15.11
N VAL A 507 -4.34 -12.09 -14.33
CA VAL A 507 -3.97 -10.73 -14.73
C VAL A 507 -2.48 -10.49 -14.52
N GLN A 508 -1.81 -9.85 -15.51
CA GLN A 508 -0.38 -9.54 -15.42
C GLN A 508 -0.12 -8.33 -14.52
N TYR A 509 -1.08 -7.43 -14.41
CA TYR A 509 -1.05 -6.27 -13.53
C TYR A 509 -1.48 -6.61 -12.09
N HIS A 510 -1.43 -5.60 -11.23
CA HIS A 510 -1.75 -5.67 -9.79
C HIS A 510 -3.04 -4.90 -9.48
N PRO A 511 -4.23 -5.53 -9.57
CA PRO A 511 -5.51 -4.87 -9.33
C PRO A 511 -5.68 -4.44 -7.86
N GLU A 512 -4.97 -5.09 -6.94
CA GLU A 512 -5.00 -4.79 -5.52
C GLU A 512 -4.54 -3.37 -5.19
N TYR A 513 -3.63 -2.79 -5.98
CA TYR A 513 -3.12 -1.44 -5.73
C TYR A 513 -4.14 -0.33 -5.99
N LYS A 514 -5.20 -0.61 -6.74
CA LYS A 514 -6.25 0.37 -7.04
C LYS A 514 -7.54 0.19 -6.23
N SER A 515 -7.58 -0.77 -5.32
CA SER A 515 -8.74 -0.98 -4.46
C SER A 515 -8.73 0.00 -3.29
N THR A 516 -9.81 0.75 -3.13
CA THR A 516 -9.98 1.70 -2.00
C THR A 516 -11.28 1.43 -1.25
N VAL A 517 -11.46 2.06 -0.09
CA VAL A 517 -12.70 1.94 0.72
C VAL A 517 -13.93 2.37 -0.08
N LEU A 518 -13.84 3.51 -0.77
CA LEU A 518 -14.97 4.09 -1.52
C LEU A 518 -15.07 3.58 -2.96
N ASN A 519 -14.01 2.96 -3.47
CA ASN A 519 -13.96 2.41 -4.82
C ASN A 519 -13.29 1.03 -4.82
N PRO A 520 -13.94 0.01 -4.26
CA PRO A 520 -13.43 -1.36 -4.26
C PRO A 520 -13.21 -1.86 -5.69
N HIS A 521 -12.08 -2.54 -5.91
CA HIS A 521 -11.71 -2.95 -7.26
C HIS A 521 -12.70 -3.99 -7.84
N PRO A 522 -13.24 -3.79 -9.07
CA PRO A 522 -14.32 -4.60 -9.63
C PRO A 522 -13.95 -6.08 -9.78
N LEU A 523 -12.70 -6.38 -10.11
CA LEU A 523 -12.23 -7.76 -10.25
C LEU A 523 -12.29 -8.52 -8.91
N PHE A 524 -11.95 -7.89 -7.80
CA PHE A 524 -12.08 -8.48 -6.46
C PHE A 524 -13.56 -8.64 -6.04
N ILE A 525 -14.41 -7.65 -6.37
CA ILE A 525 -15.85 -7.73 -6.08
C ILE A 525 -16.45 -8.97 -6.77
N ASP A 526 -16.17 -9.15 -8.07
CA ASP A 526 -16.75 -10.25 -8.83
C ASP A 526 -16.13 -11.61 -8.46
N PHE A 527 -14.84 -11.65 -8.12
CA PHE A 527 -14.19 -12.84 -7.59
C PHE A 527 -14.86 -13.34 -6.29
N ILE A 528 -15.10 -12.44 -5.32
CA ILE A 528 -15.81 -12.79 -4.08
C ILE A 528 -17.23 -13.26 -4.36
N LYS A 529 -17.95 -12.61 -5.28
CA LYS A 529 -19.28 -13.04 -5.73
C LYS A 529 -19.27 -14.45 -6.32
N ALA A 530 -18.25 -14.77 -7.12
CA ALA A 530 -18.06 -16.12 -7.67
C ALA A 530 -17.78 -17.14 -6.55
N CYS A 531 -16.92 -16.80 -5.59
CA CYS A 531 -16.64 -17.65 -4.41
C CYS A 531 -17.91 -17.91 -3.57
N LEU A 532 -18.74 -16.91 -3.37
CA LEU A 532 -20.04 -17.05 -2.71
C LEU A 532 -20.98 -17.98 -3.48
N THR A 533 -21.00 -17.88 -4.79
CA THR A 533 -21.82 -18.77 -5.65
C THR A 533 -21.34 -20.21 -5.57
N TYR A 534 -20.02 -20.40 -5.54
CA TYR A 534 -19.39 -21.71 -5.39
C TYR A 534 -19.68 -22.33 -4.01
N SER A 535 -19.63 -21.53 -2.93
CA SER A 535 -19.87 -22.00 -1.55
C SER A 535 -21.30 -22.53 -1.30
N LYS A 536 -22.24 -22.22 -2.17
CA LYS A 536 -23.65 -22.66 -2.08
C LYS A 536 -23.94 -23.94 -2.85
N LYS A 537 -22.94 -24.47 -3.57
CA LYS A 537 -23.03 -25.75 -4.28
C LYS A 537 -22.62 -26.91 -3.37
#